data_29d71c78054dd6d4c6814b9d18f0ce75
#
_entry.id   29d71c78054dd6d4c6814b9d18f0ce75
#
_cell.length_a   1.000
_cell.length_b   1.000
_cell.length_c   1.000
_cell.angle_alpha   90.00
_cell.angle_beta   90.00
_cell.angle_gamma   90.00
#
_symmetry.space_group_name_H-M   'P 1'
#
loop_
_entity.id
_entity.type
_entity.pdbx_description
1 polymer ?
#
loop_
_entity_poly.entity_id
_entity_poly.type
_entity_poly.pdbx_seq_one_letter_code
_entity_poly.pdbx_strand_id
1 'polypeptide(L)'
;MAKPFQYHFEWDSSKARQNLRKHGLTFERAASIFQDPDALSEFDEYHSEQEERWITMGVDSIGTVLIACHTFHESDDSNATIRLISARKATKNEVKQYRRI
;
A
#
# COMPACT_ATOMS: atom_id res chain seq x y z
N MET A 1 26.36 -6.70 -9.93
CA MET A 1 25.17 -5.86 -10.11
C MET A 1 24.04 -6.37 -9.20
N ALA A 2 23.50 -5.51 -8.36
CA ALA A 2 22.42 -5.89 -7.48
C ALA A 2 21.15 -6.18 -8.29
N LYS A 3 20.43 -7.26 -7.93
CA LYS A 3 19.14 -7.55 -8.53
C LYS A 3 18.15 -6.47 -8.10
N PRO A 4 17.23 -6.02 -8.98
CA PRO A 4 16.16 -5.11 -8.57
C PRO A 4 15.30 -5.78 -7.50
N PHE A 5 14.91 -5.00 -6.52
CA PHE A 5 14.01 -5.46 -5.46
C PHE A 5 12.61 -5.64 -6.05
N GLN A 6 12.00 -6.79 -5.82
CA GLN A 6 10.69 -7.11 -6.38
C GLN A 6 9.65 -7.27 -5.29
N TYR A 7 8.50 -6.62 -5.49
CA TYR A 7 7.32 -6.80 -4.66
C TYR A 7 6.37 -7.78 -5.31
N HIS A 8 5.88 -8.73 -4.51
CA HIS A 8 4.84 -9.68 -4.91
C HIS A 8 3.59 -9.33 -4.12
N PHE A 9 2.48 -9.12 -4.83
CA PHE A 9 1.24 -8.69 -4.20
C PHE A 9 0.25 -9.84 -4.11
N GLU A 10 -0.46 -9.90 -2.98
CA GLU A 10 -1.55 -10.84 -2.79
C GLU A 10 -2.67 -10.15 -2.03
N TRP A 11 -3.87 -10.69 -2.11
CA TRP A 11 -5.01 -10.20 -1.37
C TRP A 11 -6.14 -11.22 -1.38
N ASP A 12 -7.05 -11.06 -0.42
CA ASP A 12 -8.30 -11.80 -0.34
C ASP A 12 -9.30 -11.20 -1.32
N SER A 13 -9.90 -12.03 -2.18
CA SER A 13 -10.83 -11.54 -3.22
C SER A 13 -12.09 -10.91 -2.61
N SER A 14 -12.55 -11.40 -1.46
CA SER A 14 -13.70 -10.82 -0.75
C SER A 14 -13.39 -9.41 -0.27
N LYS A 15 -12.20 -9.20 0.30
CA LYS A 15 -11.75 -7.87 0.74
C LYS A 15 -11.59 -6.92 -0.45
N ALA A 16 -11.10 -7.41 -1.57
CA ALA A 16 -10.97 -6.61 -2.79
C ALA A 16 -12.33 -6.10 -3.27
N ARG A 17 -13.35 -6.97 -3.28
CA ARG A 17 -14.72 -6.58 -3.66
C ARG A 17 -15.31 -5.58 -2.68
N GLN A 18 -15.12 -5.78 -1.37
CA GLN A 18 -15.60 -4.86 -0.36
C GLN A 18 -14.94 -3.49 -0.51
N ASN A 19 -13.64 -3.48 -0.76
CA ASN A 19 -12.89 -2.23 -0.93
C ASN A 19 -13.37 -1.46 -2.16
N LEU A 20 -13.62 -2.15 -3.26
CA LEU A 20 -14.14 -1.54 -4.47
C LEU A 20 -15.51 -0.91 -4.22
N ARG A 21 -16.41 -1.60 -3.52
CA ARG A 21 -17.73 -1.06 -3.18
C ARG A 21 -17.63 0.15 -2.25
N LYS A 22 -16.77 0.08 -1.24
CA LYS A 22 -16.69 1.10 -0.20
C LYS A 22 -15.93 2.34 -0.64
N HIS A 23 -14.87 2.17 -1.41
CA HIS A 23 -13.94 3.25 -1.75
C HIS A 23 -13.79 3.50 -3.25
N GLY A 24 -14.38 2.66 -4.09
CA GLY A 24 -14.23 2.78 -5.54
C GLY A 24 -12.83 2.50 -6.06
N LEU A 25 -12.02 1.78 -5.30
CA LEU A 25 -10.62 1.50 -5.61
C LEU A 25 -10.38 0.01 -5.73
N THR A 26 -9.67 -0.38 -6.79
CA THR A 26 -9.17 -1.75 -6.93
C THR A 26 -7.86 -1.91 -6.18
N PHE A 27 -7.54 -3.14 -5.79
CA PHE A 27 -6.25 -3.43 -5.20
C PHE A 27 -5.10 -3.38 -6.22
N GLU A 28 -5.39 -3.55 -7.51
CA GLU A 28 -4.42 -3.34 -8.57
C GLU A 28 -3.91 -1.88 -8.58
N ARG A 29 -4.82 -0.91 -8.44
CA ARG A 29 -4.42 0.49 -8.32
C ARG A 29 -3.63 0.73 -7.04
N ALA A 30 -4.05 0.14 -5.93
CA ALA A 30 -3.35 0.27 -4.66
C ALA A 30 -1.93 -0.29 -4.75
N ALA A 31 -1.75 -1.41 -5.44
CA ALA A 31 -0.42 -2.00 -5.63
C ALA A 31 0.53 -1.05 -6.35
N SER A 32 0.03 -0.22 -7.26
CA SER A 32 0.87 0.68 -8.05
C SER A 32 1.56 1.76 -7.21
N ILE A 33 1.06 2.08 -6.01
CA ILE A 33 1.71 3.08 -5.15
C ILE A 33 3.10 2.64 -4.67
N PHE A 34 3.37 1.34 -4.67
CA PHE A 34 4.67 0.82 -4.24
C PHE A 34 5.77 1.06 -5.26
N GLN A 35 5.43 1.54 -6.46
CA GLN A 35 6.40 2.00 -7.46
C GLN A 35 6.72 3.49 -7.33
N ASP A 36 5.99 4.21 -6.51
CA ASP A 36 6.25 5.62 -6.26
C ASP A 36 7.50 5.77 -5.38
N PRO A 37 8.58 6.40 -5.90
CA PRO A 37 9.81 6.56 -5.11
C PRO A 37 9.64 7.45 -3.88
N ASP A 38 8.58 8.26 -3.83
CA ASP A 38 8.29 9.15 -2.71
C ASP A 38 7.25 8.59 -1.75
N ALA A 39 6.86 7.32 -1.91
CA ALA A 39 5.90 6.70 -1.03
C ALA A 39 6.40 6.68 0.42
N LEU A 40 5.47 6.92 1.34
CA LEU A 40 5.75 6.99 2.78
C LEU A 40 5.07 5.81 3.47
N SER A 41 5.82 5.09 4.30
CA SER A 41 5.29 3.94 5.03
C SER A 41 5.49 4.12 6.52
N GLU A 42 4.45 3.79 7.29
CA GLU A 42 4.46 3.80 8.74
C GLU A 42 3.94 2.48 9.29
N PHE A 43 4.52 2.04 10.41
CA PHE A 43 4.02 0.88 11.14
C PHE A 43 2.70 1.24 11.83
N ASP A 44 1.69 0.38 11.69
CA ASP A 44 0.36 0.59 12.26
C ASP A 44 0.27 -0.11 13.61
N GLU A 45 0.65 0.58 14.67
CA GLU A 45 0.65 0.03 16.03
C GLU A 45 -0.74 -0.44 16.48
N TYR A 46 -1.79 0.27 16.07
CA TYR A 46 -3.14 0.02 16.56
C TYR A 46 -3.78 -1.24 15.98
N HIS A 47 -3.29 -1.70 14.83
CA HIS A 47 -3.88 -2.84 14.12
C HIS A 47 -2.90 -3.99 13.95
N SER A 48 -1.83 -4.03 14.76
CA SER A 48 -0.77 -5.04 14.64
C SER A 48 -0.77 -6.10 15.75
N GLU A 49 -1.88 -6.31 16.42
CA GLU A 49 -1.96 -7.27 17.53
C GLU A 49 -1.71 -8.72 17.11
N GLN A 50 -2.25 -9.12 15.95
CA GLN A 50 -2.13 -10.49 15.46
C GLN A 50 -1.08 -10.64 14.37
N GLU A 51 -0.82 -9.59 13.62
CA GLU A 51 0.20 -9.55 12.57
C GLU A 51 0.65 -8.12 12.38
N GLU A 52 1.88 -7.93 11.97
CA GLU A 52 2.40 -6.58 11.71
C GLU A 52 1.72 -5.98 10.49
N ARG A 53 1.14 -4.81 10.67
CA ARG A 53 0.49 -4.05 9.60
C ARG A 53 1.18 -2.72 9.40
N TRP A 54 1.20 -2.29 8.16
CA TRP A 54 1.81 -1.06 7.71
C TRP A 54 0.79 -0.23 6.95
N ILE A 55 1.02 1.07 6.95
CA ILE A 55 0.22 2.02 6.17
C ILE A 55 1.19 2.70 5.22
N THR A 56 0.88 2.66 3.92
CA THR A 56 1.69 3.32 2.90
C THR A 56 0.85 4.33 2.15
N MET A 57 1.41 5.52 1.98
CA MET A 57 0.81 6.60 1.20
C MET A 57 1.69 6.85 -0.03
N GLY A 58 1.08 6.84 -1.20
CA GLY A 58 1.82 7.07 -2.45
C GLY A 58 0.89 7.40 -3.60
N VAL A 59 1.47 7.85 -4.69
CA VAL A 59 0.76 8.15 -5.93
C VAL A 59 0.56 6.86 -6.73
N ASP A 60 -0.67 6.63 -7.18
CA ASP A 60 -0.97 5.48 -8.04
C ASP A 60 -0.59 5.75 -9.50
N SER A 61 -0.89 4.78 -10.38
CA SER A 61 -0.51 4.84 -11.79
C SER A 61 -1.19 5.97 -12.58
N ILE A 62 -2.25 6.57 -12.04
CA ILE A 62 -2.95 7.68 -12.72
C ILE A 62 -2.84 9.02 -11.99
N GLY A 63 -1.95 9.12 -11.01
CA GLY A 63 -1.63 10.38 -10.35
C GLY A 63 -2.45 10.70 -9.10
N THR A 64 -3.17 9.73 -8.54
CA THR A 64 -3.97 9.94 -7.33
C THR A 64 -3.20 9.45 -6.11
N VAL A 65 -3.18 10.24 -5.04
CA VAL A 65 -2.56 9.82 -3.78
C VAL A 65 -3.51 8.87 -3.06
N LEU A 66 -3.03 7.66 -2.80
CA LEU A 66 -3.78 6.62 -2.10
C LEU A 66 -3.10 6.25 -0.80
N ILE A 67 -3.89 5.69 0.11
CA ILE A 67 -3.41 5.12 1.36
C ILE A 67 -3.81 3.66 1.39
N ALA A 68 -2.82 2.78 1.57
CA ALA A 68 -3.04 1.34 1.65
C ALA A 68 -2.62 0.80 3.00
N CYS A 69 -3.46 -0.05 3.58
CA CYS A 69 -3.13 -0.86 4.74
C CYS A 69 -2.72 -2.24 4.24
N HIS A 70 -1.59 -2.74 4.71
CA HIS A 70 -1.02 -3.98 4.17
C HIS A 70 -0.08 -4.64 5.16
N THR A 71 0.28 -5.89 4.88
CA THR A 71 1.41 -6.55 5.53
C THR A 71 2.66 -6.38 4.67
N PHE A 72 3.81 -6.68 5.25
CA PHE A 72 5.09 -6.66 4.54
C PHE A 72 5.95 -7.80 5.05
N HIS A 73 6.39 -8.66 4.15
CA HIS A 73 7.21 -9.81 4.51
C HIS A 73 8.35 -9.97 3.51
N GLU A 74 9.57 -9.78 3.96
CA GLU A 74 10.74 -10.04 3.14
C GLU A 74 10.97 -11.54 3.04
N SER A 75 10.93 -12.07 1.81
CA SER A 75 11.21 -13.49 1.58
C SER A 75 12.70 -13.74 1.43
N ASP A 76 13.44 -12.79 0.86
CA ASP A 76 14.91 -12.83 0.73
C ASP A 76 15.44 -11.41 0.44
N ASP A 77 16.71 -11.29 0.09
CA ASP A 77 17.38 -10.00 -0.14
C ASP A 77 16.81 -9.21 -1.33
N SER A 78 16.04 -9.84 -2.20
CA SER A 78 15.54 -9.25 -3.43
C SER A 78 14.03 -9.29 -3.57
N ASN A 79 13.32 -9.92 -2.64
CA ASN A 79 11.88 -10.15 -2.77
C ASN A 79 11.13 -9.87 -1.46
N ALA A 80 9.97 -9.25 -1.59
CA ALA A 80 9.04 -9.09 -0.48
C ALA A 80 7.62 -9.36 -0.95
N THR A 81 6.80 -9.91 -0.07
CA THR A 81 5.38 -10.12 -0.31
C THR A 81 4.57 -9.09 0.46
N ILE A 82 3.68 -8.43 -0.22
CA ILE A 82 2.77 -7.43 0.34
C ILE A 82 1.36 -7.95 0.18
N ARG A 83 0.67 -8.18 1.31
CA ARG A 83 -0.75 -8.52 1.28
C ARG A 83 -1.56 -7.26 1.52
N LEU A 84 -2.33 -6.85 0.51
CA LEU A 84 -3.20 -5.68 0.61
C LEU A 84 -4.44 -6.02 1.43
N ILE A 85 -4.78 -5.15 2.36
CA ILE A 85 -5.92 -5.34 3.28
C ILE A 85 -7.02 -4.34 2.96
N SER A 86 -6.68 -3.08 2.76
CA SER A 86 -7.61 -2.03 2.37
C SER A 86 -6.87 -0.89 1.68
N ALA A 87 -7.60 -0.11 0.91
CA ALA A 87 -7.05 1.08 0.24
C ALA A 87 -8.13 2.14 0.08
N ARG A 88 -7.75 3.40 0.23
CA ARG A 88 -8.65 4.54 0.06
C ARG A 88 -7.89 5.72 -0.53
N LYS A 89 -8.62 6.69 -1.04
CA LYS A 89 -7.99 7.95 -1.46
C LYS A 89 -7.55 8.74 -0.23
N ALA A 90 -6.43 9.44 -0.36
CA ALA A 90 -5.95 10.32 0.69
C ALA A 90 -6.88 11.52 0.84
N THR A 91 -7.00 12.01 2.08
CA THR A 91 -7.69 13.27 2.35
C THR A 91 -6.83 14.45 1.89
N LYS A 92 -7.41 15.65 1.84
CA LYS A 92 -6.67 16.86 1.46
C LYS A 92 -5.47 17.10 2.38
N ASN A 93 -5.64 16.87 3.67
CA ASN A 93 -4.55 17.05 4.63
C ASN A 93 -3.45 16.02 4.42
N GLU A 94 -3.82 14.79 4.13
CA GLU A 94 -2.85 13.73 3.84
C GLU A 94 -2.07 14.02 2.55
N VAL A 95 -2.74 14.52 1.52
CA VAL A 95 -2.05 14.94 0.28
C VAL A 95 -1.05 16.04 0.57
N LYS A 96 -1.40 17.01 1.44
CA LYS A 96 -0.47 18.06 1.84
C LYS A 96 0.77 17.48 2.54
N GLN A 97 0.58 16.51 3.42
CA GLN A 97 1.70 15.84 4.10
C GLN A 97 2.61 15.12 3.10
N TYR A 98 2.02 14.42 2.15
CA TYR A 98 2.77 13.74 1.11
C TYR A 98 3.61 14.71 0.28
N ARG A 99 3.06 15.87 -0.07
CA ARG A 99 3.72 16.87 -0.92
C ARG A 99 4.76 17.75 -0.21
N ARG A 100 4.88 17.65 1.11
CA ARG A 100 5.84 18.44 1.89
C ARG A 100 7.25 17.87 1.92
N ILE A 101 7.45 16.77 1.29
CA ILE A 101 8.72 16.05 1.36
C ILE A 101 9.62 16.41 0.20
#